data_ff9b97d23d9fbf9150785421eefccb52
#
_entry.id   ff9b97d23d9fbf9150785421eefccb52
#
_cell.length_a   1.000
_cell.length_b   1.000
_cell.length_c   1.000
_cell.angle_alpha   90.00
_cell.angle_beta   90.00
_cell.angle_gamma   90.00
#
_symmetry.space_group_name_H-M   'P 1'
#
loop_
_entity.id
_entity.type
_entity.pdbx_description
1 polymer ?
#
loop_
_entity_poly.entity_id
_entity_poly.type
_entity_poly.pdbx_seq_one_letter_code
_entity_poly.pdbx_strand_id
1 'polypeptide(L)'
;GIERYGYTLPMDDCLCQVALDFGGRPWLVWDADFHREKIGEMPTEMFFHFFKSVSDASKMNLNIKAEGTNEHHKIEGIFKAFARAIRMAVKRDIYHFQLPSTKGAL
;
A
#
# COMPACT_ATOMS: atom_id res chain seq x y z
N GLY A 1 1.75 -20.73 2.84
CA GLY A 1 2.55 -19.53 2.75
C GLY A 1 1.73 -18.27 2.93
N ILE A 2 2.45 -17.17 2.92
CA ILE A 2 1.84 -15.85 3.09
C ILE A 2 1.30 -15.40 1.75
N GLU A 3 0.05 -14.96 1.74
CA GLU A 3 -0.55 -14.37 0.55
C GLU A 3 0.03 -12.99 0.31
N ARG A 4 0.32 -12.69 -0.94
CA ARG A 4 0.88 -11.40 -1.35
C ARG A 4 -0.05 -10.73 -2.34
N TYR A 5 -0.15 -9.42 -2.23
CA TYR A 5 -1.09 -8.62 -3.02
C TYR A 5 -0.37 -7.44 -3.62
N GLY A 6 -0.79 -7.02 -4.76
CA GLY A 6 -0.18 -5.87 -5.40
C GLY A 6 -1.03 -5.27 -6.47
N TYR A 7 -0.74 -4.02 -6.79
CA TYR A 7 -1.42 -3.32 -7.86
C TYR A 7 -0.48 -2.30 -8.47
N THR A 8 -0.48 -2.24 -9.79
CA THR A 8 0.30 -1.27 -10.54
C THR A 8 -0.66 -0.49 -11.43
N LEU A 9 -0.56 0.84 -11.41
CA LEU A 9 -1.42 1.66 -12.25
C LEU A 9 -0.68 2.89 -12.77
N PRO A 10 -1.08 3.39 -13.93
CA PRO A 10 -0.59 4.66 -14.42
C PRO A 10 -1.48 5.80 -13.91
N MET A 11 -0.88 6.95 -13.71
CA MET A 11 -1.58 8.20 -13.43
C MET A 11 -0.92 9.27 -14.29
N ASP A 12 -1.42 9.40 -15.53
CA ASP A 12 -0.83 10.25 -16.57
C ASP A 12 0.66 9.94 -16.77
N ASP A 13 1.54 10.83 -16.36
CA ASP A 13 2.99 10.66 -16.48
C ASP A 13 3.61 9.77 -15.42
N CYS A 14 2.84 9.37 -14.43
CA CYS A 14 3.35 8.61 -13.30
C CYS A 14 2.98 7.13 -13.40
N LEU A 15 3.87 6.30 -12.86
CA LEU A 15 3.62 4.87 -12.71
C LEU A 15 3.78 4.54 -11.24
N CYS A 16 2.74 3.96 -10.64
CA CYS A 16 2.72 3.68 -9.21
C CYS A 16 2.49 2.20 -8.98
N GLN A 17 3.26 1.64 -8.07
CA GLN A 17 3.22 0.21 -7.76
C GLN A 17 3.21 0.03 -6.25
N VAL A 18 2.27 -0.76 -5.76
CA VAL A 18 2.18 -1.10 -4.35
C VAL A 18 2.08 -2.61 -4.22
N ALA A 19 2.90 -3.18 -3.36
CA ALA A 19 2.84 -4.60 -3.03
C ALA A 19 2.84 -4.75 -1.51
N LEU A 20 2.06 -5.68 -1.00
CA LEU A 20 1.95 -5.86 0.44
C LEU A 20 1.62 -7.29 0.82
N ASP A 21 1.94 -7.64 2.07
CA ASP A 21 1.47 -8.85 2.70
C ASP A 21 1.30 -8.62 4.20
N PHE A 22 0.48 -9.46 4.83
CA PHE A 22 0.20 -9.39 6.26
C PHE A 22 0.97 -10.50 7.00
N GLY A 23 2.29 -10.51 6.82
CA GLY A 23 3.14 -11.55 7.40
C GLY A 23 3.47 -11.37 8.86
N GLY A 24 3.00 -10.32 9.49
CA GLY A 24 3.28 -10.05 10.91
C GLY A 24 4.59 -9.34 11.16
N ARG A 25 5.35 -9.03 10.13
CA ARG A 25 6.61 -8.29 10.23
C ARG A 25 6.48 -6.97 9.50
N PRO A 26 6.32 -5.87 10.23
CA PRO A 26 6.19 -4.57 9.57
C PRO A 26 7.49 -4.18 8.89
N TRP A 27 7.38 -3.77 7.65
CA TRP A 27 8.52 -3.28 6.89
C TRP A 27 8.00 -2.37 5.80
N LEU A 28 8.56 -1.17 5.70
CA LEU A 28 8.19 -0.26 4.63
C LEU A 28 9.39 -0.02 3.72
N VAL A 29 9.21 -0.31 2.43
CA VAL A 29 10.11 0.15 1.40
C VAL A 29 9.40 1.30 0.69
N TRP A 30 10.01 2.47 0.73
CA TRP A 30 9.44 3.70 0.15
C TRP A 30 10.39 4.18 -0.95
N ASP A 31 10.01 3.93 -2.18
CA ASP A 31 10.78 4.35 -3.35
C ASP A 31 9.93 5.33 -4.16
N ALA A 32 9.74 6.52 -3.59
CA ALA A 32 8.95 7.57 -4.20
C ALA A 32 9.52 8.91 -3.75
N ASP A 33 10.08 9.65 -4.70
CA ASP A 33 10.70 10.93 -4.41
C ASP A 33 9.70 12.06 -4.57
N PHE A 34 9.70 12.97 -3.60
CA PHE A 34 8.90 14.19 -3.63
C PHE A 34 9.82 15.36 -3.37
N HIS A 35 9.87 16.29 -4.31
CA HIS A 35 10.74 17.47 -4.22
C HIS A 35 9.99 18.70 -3.72
N ARG A 36 8.66 18.73 -3.89
CA ARG A 36 7.84 19.81 -3.37
C ARG A 36 7.69 19.65 -1.86
N GLU A 37 7.66 20.77 -1.15
CA GLU A 37 7.40 20.73 0.28
C GLU A 37 5.97 20.31 0.60
N LYS A 38 5.03 20.78 -0.22
CA LYS A 38 3.61 20.53 0.01
C LYS A 38 2.91 20.22 -1.31
N ILE A 39 1.86 19.44 -1.20
CA ILE A 39 0.87 19.29 -2.26
C ILE A 39 -0.46 19.69 -1.65
N GLY A 40 -1.03 20.80 -2.14
CA GLY A 40 -2.12 21.45 -1.44
C GLY A 40 -1.64 21.88 -0.07
N GLU A 41 -2.38 21.49 0.97
CA GLU A 41 -2.03 21.80 2.35
C GLU A 41 -1.17 20.72 3.01
N MET A 42 -0.97 19.60 2.33
CA MET A 42 -0.28 18.44 2.93
C MET A 42 1.22 18.50 2.69
N PRO A 43 2.04 18.54 3.75
CA PRO A 43 3.50 18.39 3.60
C PRO A 43 3.83 17.02 3.02
N THR A 44 4.71 16.98 2.03
CA THR A 44 5.02 15.73 1.34
C THR A 44 5.72 14.72 2.24
N GLU A 45 6.47 15.18 3.25
CA GLU A 45 7.10 14.28 4.20
C GLU A 45 6.10 13.43 4.97
N MET A 46 4.85 13.91 5.09
CA MET A 46 3.79 13.16 5.78
C MET A 46 3.37 11.91 5.03
N PHE A 47 3.63 11.83 3.75
CA PHE A 47 3.28 10.64 2.97
C PHE A 47 4.06 9.41 3.46
N PHE A 48 5.36 9.57 3.63
CA PHE A 48 6.18 8.51 4.18
C PHE A 48 5.71 8.12 5.59
N HIS A 49 5.50 9.11 6.44
CA HIS A 49 5.08 8.87 7.82
C HIS A 49 3.73 8.16 7.89
N PHE A 50 2.82 8.54 7.01
CA PHE A 50 1.50 7.88 6.93
C PHE A 50 1.67 6.39 6.65
N PHE A 51 2.40 6.05 5.60
CA PHE A 51 2.56 4.65 5.22
C PHE A 51 3.41 3.88 6.21
N LYS A 52 4.38 4.54 6.84
CA LYS A 52 5.16 3.92 7.91
C LYS A 52 4.25 3.54 9.09
N SER A 53 3.37 4.45 9.47
CA SER A 53 2.40 4.19 10.54
C SER A 53 1.45 3.05 10.18
N VAL A 54 0.98 3.03 8.94
CA VAL A 54 0.09 1.96 8.47
C VAL A 54 0.81 0.61 8.51
N SER A 55 2.03 0.54 8.03
CA SER A 55 2.83 -0.68 8.04
C SER A 55 3.03 -1.18 9.47
N ASP A 56 3.45 -0.28 10.36
CA ASP A 56 3.72 -0.65 11.75
C ASP A 56 2.46 -1.12 12.48
N ALA A 57 1.37 -0.38 12.33
CA ALA A 57 0.13 -0.68 13.06
C ALA A 57 -0.52 -1.98 12.58
N SER A 58 -0.47 -2.25 11.29
CA SER A 58 -1.08 -3.45 10.70
C SER A 58 -0.13 -4.64 10.65
N LYS A 59 1.14 -4.43 10.98
CA LYS A 59 2.21 -5.42 10.85
C LYS A 59 2.33 -5.92 9.41
N MET A 60 2.21 -4.96 8.50
CA MET A 60 2.19 -5.21 7.07
C MET A 60 3.59 -4.99 6.49
N ASN A 61 4.02 -5.91 5.64
CA ASN A 61 5.14 -5.63 4.75
C ASN A 61 4.56 -4.82 3.58
N LEU A 62 5.07 -3.61 3.40
CA LEU A 62 4.51 -2.67 2.43
C LEU A 62 5.63 -2.13 1.55
N ASN A 63 5.51 -2.33 0.26
CA ASN A 63 6.51 -1.90 -0.70
C ASN A 63 5.84 -0.94 -1.68
N ILE A 64 6.32 0.30 -1.73
CA ILE A 64 5.74 1.35 -2.56
C ILE A 64 6.82 1.90 -3.48
N LYS A 65 6.51 1.92 -4.77
CA LYS A 65 7.38 2.50 -5.77
C LYS A 65 6.55 3.40 -6.69
N ALA A 66 7.04 4.61 -6.94
CA ALA A 66 6.38 5.52 -7.85
C ALA A 66 7.40 6.35 -8.60
N GLU A 67 7.19 6.52 -9.89
CA GLU A 67 8.03 7.34 -10.75
C GLU A 67 7.15 8.24 -11.60
N GLY A 68 7.71 9.38 -12.00
CA GLY A 68 7.01 10.40 -12.76
C GLY A 68 7.39 11.78 -12.25
N THR A 69 6.91 12.81 -12.94
CA THR A 69 7.29 14.18 -12.61
C THR A 69 6.22 14.96 -11.86
N ASN A 70 4.94 14.72 -12.15
CA ASN A 70 3.87 15.44 -11.48
C ASN A 70 3.60 14.80 -10.12
N GLU A 71 3.96 15.50 -9.06
CA GLU A 71 3.92 14.91 -7.72
C GLU A 71 2.51 14.75 -7.17
N HIS A 72 1.55 15.57 -7.62
CA HIS A 72 0.15 15.38 -7.28
C HIS A 72 -0.34 14.04 -7.86
N HIS A 73 -0.05 13.81 -9.14
CA HIS A 73 -0.40 12.53 -9.78
C HIS A 73 0.30 11.36 -9.11
N LYS A 74 1.55 11.57 -8.70
CA LYS A 74 2.34 10.54 -8.06
C LYS A 74 1.69 10.07 -6.75
N ILE A 75 1.36 11.00 -5.86
CA ILE A 75 0.75 10.60 -4.58
C ILE A 75 -0.67 10.07 -4.76
N GLU A 76 -1.43 10.65 -5.68
CA GLU A 76 -2.76 10.15 -5.98
C GLU A 76 -2.69 8.70 -6.50
N GLY A 77 -1.74 8.42 -7.38
CA GLY A 77 -1.53 7.07 -7.90
C GLY A 77 -1.11 6.08 -6.82
N ILE A 78 -0.26 6.52 -5.89
CA ILE A 78 0.15 5.69 -4.77
C ILE A 78 -1.05 5.31 -3.92
N PHE A 79 -1.90 6.28 -3.54
CA PHE A 79 -3.08 6.00 -2.74
C PHE A 79 -4.06 5.08 -3.47
N LYS A 80 -4.25 5.27 -4.76
CA LYS A 80 -5.12 4.41 -5.55
C LYS A 80 -4.60 2.99 -5.64
N ALA A 81 -3.30 2.83 -5.88
CA ALA A 81 -2.69 1.51 -5.95
C ALA A 81 -2.77 0.81 -4.59
N PHE A 82 -2.50 1.54 -3.51
CA PHE A 82 -2.61 1.02 -2.16
C PHE A 82 -4.03 0.56 -1.85
N ALA A 83 -5.02 1.38 -2.20
CA ALA A 83 -6.42 1.04 -1.97
C ALA A 83 -6.83 -0.24 -2.71
N ARG A 84 -6.37 -0.39 -3.96
CA ARG A 84 -6.65 -1.60 -4.73
C ARG A 84 -6.00 -2.83 -4.11
N ALA A 85 -4.75 -2.73 -3.69
CA ALA A 85 -4.05 -3.84 -3.06
C ALA A 85 -4.73 -4.25 -1.73
N ILE A 86 -5.14 -3.26 -0.94
CA ILE A 86 -5.86 -3.52 0.32
C ILE A 86 -7.21 -4.20 0.04
N ARG A 87 -7.94 -3.75 -0.97
CA ARG A 87 -9.20 -4.40 -1.32
C ARG A 87 -9.03 -5.87 -1.65
N MET A 88 -7.99 -6.18 -2.41
CA MET A 88 -7.69 -7.58 -2.74
C MET A 88 -7.38 -8.39 -1.48
N ALA A 89 -6.59 -7.82 -0.59
CA ALA A 89 -6.20 -8.50 0.66
C ALA A 89 -7.42 -8.73 1.56
N VAL A 90 -8.27 -7.73 1.70
CA VAL A 90 -9.48 -7.83 2.53
C VAL A 90 -10.44 -8.88 1.98
N LYS A 91 -10.62 -8.94 0.69
CA LYS A 91 -11.47 -9.96 0.07
C LYS A 91 -10.96 -11.37 0.37
N ARG A 92 -9.64 -11.56 0.25
CA ARG A 92 -9.05 -12.87 0.53
C ARG A 92 -9.21 -13.24 1.99
N ASP A 93 -9.05 -12.30 2.89
CA ASP A 93 -9.22 -12.54 4.32
C ASP A 93 -10.64 -12.96 4.67
N ILE A 94 -11.63 -12.36 4.03
CA ILE A 94 -13.03 -12.75 4.24
C ILE A 94 -13.22 -14.22 3.88
N TYR A 95 -12.69 -14.65 2.76
CA TYR A 95 -12.77 -16.05 2.35
C TYR A 95 -12.00 -16.96 3.32
N HIS A 96 -10.86 -16.52 3.80
CA HIS A 96 -10.08 -17.29 4.75
C HIS A 96 -10.78 -17.46 6.08
N PHE A 97 -11.50 -16.45 6.56
CA PHE A 97 -12.26 -16.56 7.79
C PHE A 97 -13.35 -17.62 7.69
N GLN A 98 -14.00 -17.71 6.56
CA GLN A 98 -15.03 -18.72 6.35
C GLN A 98 -14.48 -20.13 6.40
N LEU A 99 -13.32 -20.35 5.78
CA LEU A 99 -12.71 -21.67 5.74
C LEU A 99 -12.30 -22.20 7.11
N PRO A 100 -11.55 -21.44 7.93
CA PRO A 100 -11.23 -21.91 9.29
C PRO A 100 -12.46 -22.16 10.14
N SER A 101 -13.46 -21.35 10.01
CA SER A 101 -14.71 -21.53 10.72
C SER A 101 -15.40 -22.82 10.32
N THR A 102 -15.43 -23.12 9.04
CA THR A 102 -16.00 -24.34 8.51
C THR A 102 -15.23 -25.58 8.95
N LYS A 103 -13.93 -25.46 8.98
CA LYS A 103 -13.05 -26.54 9.41
C LYS A 103 -13.14 -26.76 10.92
N GLY A 104 -13.86 -25.93 11.60
CA GLY A 104 -14.09 -26.07 12.99
C GLY A 104 -12.87 -25.76 13.81
N ALA A 105 -12.38 -26.72 14.47
CA ALA A 105 -11.33 -26.53 15.42
C ALA A 105 -9.93 -26.65 14.84
N LEU A 106 -9.73 -26.12 13.70
CA LEU A 106 -8.34 -26.08 13.23
C LEU A 106 -7.52 -24.97 13.91
#